data_5fed99c6dba5b731e636ae5ea4a09394
#
_entry.id   5fed99c6dba5b731e636ae5ea4a09394
#
_cell.length_a   1.000
_cell.length_b   1.000
_cell.length_c   1.000
_cell.angle_alpha   90.00
_cell.angle_beta   90.00
_cell.angle_gamma   90.00
#
_symmetry.space_group_name_H-M   'P 1'
#
loop_
_entity.id
_entity.type
_entity.pdbx_description
1 polymer ?
#
loop_
_entity_poly.entity_id
_entity_poly.type
_entity_poly.pdbx_seq_one_letter_code
_entity_poly.pdbx_strand_id
1 'polypeptide(L)'
;MKHERNEDKNDFLLFLLPEIFTVIAGSTAVYAMGIFGKQLSVENALRNAVMTAMGLAVAGFFLRREQLDSQLDYDNDEHLMRFWIAVWSCLLLSLACTFLPVGGWPFLPVFVVLSLFSNLPVGILFSSVFLMIASFEGQTQGIFFLYFISGIFAACLFQHLEQEFAIGIPLFLSLFCLF
;
A
#
# COMPACT_ATOMS: atom_id res chain seq x y z
N MET A 1 2.49 19.26 -33.43
CA MET A 1 2.98 17.86 -33.53
C MET A 1 4.28 17.54 -32.78
N LYS A 2 5.31 18.41 -32.76
CA LYS A 2 6.57 18.11 -32.03
C LYS A 2 6.52 18.55 -30.54
N HIS A 3 5.64 19.51 -30.22
CA HIS A 3 5.44 19.98 -28.82
C HIS A 3 4.59 19.01 -28.01
N GLU A 4 3.48 18.51 -28.55
CA GLU A 4 2.62 17.52 -27.90
C GLU A 4 3.35 16.22 -27.53
N ARG A 5 4.26 15.74 -28.40
CA ARG A 5 5.03 14.51 -28.14
C ARG A 5 6.07 14.67 -26.99
N ASN A 6 6.44 15.88 -26.63
CA ASN A 6 7.35 16.13 -25.50
C ASN A 6 6.61 16.26 -24.17
N GLU A 7 5.40 16.76 -24.16
CA GLU A 7 4.53 16.82 -22.98
C GLU A 7 4.14 15.41 -22.55
N ASP A 8 3.64 14.55 -23.44
CA ASP A 8 3.32 13.14 -23.17
C ASP A 8 4.50 12.34 -22.59
N LYS A 9 5.73 12.65 -23.02
CA LYS A 9 6.92 11.96 -22.47
C LYS A 9 7.31 12.44 -21.09
N ASN A 10 7.12 13.70 -20.78
CA ASN A 10 7.43 14.25 -19.47
C ASN A 10 6.43 13.75 -18.43
N ASP A 11 5.15 13.70 -18.77
CA ASP A 11 4.10 13.18 -17.90
C ASP A 11 4.31 11.69 -17.62
N PHE A 12 4.62 10.89 -18.65
CA PHE A 12 4.94 9.48 -18.48
C PHE A 12 6.13 9.24 -17.54
N LEU A 13 7.18 10.07 -17.63
CA LEU A 13 8.35 9.97 -16.75
C LEU A 13 8.03 10.39 -15.31
N LEU A 14 7.19 11.41 -15.13
CA LEU A 14 6.77 11.91 -13.81
C LEU A 14 6.01 10.85 -13.01
N PHE A 15 5.21 10.01 -13.69
CA PHE A 15 4.48 8.90 -13.07
C PHE A 15 5.34 7.66 -12.84
N LEU A 16 6.25 7.36 -13.78
CA LEU A 16 7.09 6.16 -13.72
C LEU A 16 8.16 6.24 -12.64
N LEU A 17 8.70 7.41 -12.41
CA LEU A 17 9.84 7.63 -11.53
C LEU A 17 9.50 7.35 -10.05
N PRO A 18 8.38 7.82 -9.46
CA PRO A 18 7.97 7.48 -8.10
C PRO A 18 7.68 5.98 -7.92
N GLU A 19 7.09 5.32 -8.94
CA GLU A 19 6.79 3.89 -8.91
C GLU A 19 8.08 3.06 -8.82
N ILE A 20 9.02 3.28 -9.76
CA ILE A 20 10.32 2.57 -9.76
C ILE A 20 11.07 2.85 -8.45
N PHE A 21 11.08 4.10 -8.02
CA PHE A 21 11.73 4.47 -6.76
C PHE A 21 11.10 3.75 -5.57
N THR A 22 9.78 3.64 -5.51
CA THR A 22 9.06 2.92 -4.45
C THR A 22 9.38 1.44 -4.45
N VAL A 23 9.44 0.80 -5.62
CA VAL A 23 9.82 -0.62 -5.74
C VAL A 23 11.25 -0.85 -5.25
N ILE A 24 12.21 -0.05 -5.72
CA ILE A 24 13.62 -0.20 -5.35
C ILE A 24 13.83 0.10 -3.88
N ALA A 25 13.37 1.25 -3.40
CA ALA A 25 13.58 1.67 -2.02
C ALA A 25 12.80 0.80 -1.03
N GLY A 26 11.57 0.41 -1.37
CA GLY A 26 10.75 -0.49 -0.53
C GLY A 26 11.38 -1.87 -0.39
N SER A 27 11.82 -2.48 -1.49
CA SER A 27 12.48 -3.79 -1.45
C SER A 27 13.85 -3.74 -0.74
N THR A 28 14.60 -2.67 -0.94
CA THR A 28 15.89 -2.45 -0.24
C THR A 28 15.68 -2.28 1.27
N ALA A 29 14.64 -1.52 1.67
CA ALA A 29 14.30 -1.34 3.08
C ALA A 29 13.90 -2.66 3.75
N VAL A 30 13.08 -3.49 3.09
CA VAL A 30 12.70 -4.83 3.57
C VAL A 30 13.92 -5.73 3.69
N TYR A 31 14.81 -5.74 2.70
CA TYR A 31 16.05 -6.50 2.76
C TYR A 31 16.94 -6.08 3.93
N ALA A 32 17.18 -4.78 4.07
CA ALA A 32 17.99 -4.24 5.14
C ALA A 32 17.38 -4.56 6.51
N MET A 33 16.06 -4.43 6.63
CA MET A 33 15.33 -4.78 7.85
C MET A 33 15.45 -6.26 8.19
N GLY A 34 15.31 -7.15 7.21
CA GLY A 34 15.48 -8.58 7.40
C GLY A 34 16.87 -8.94 7.95
N ILE A 35 17.92 -8.37 7.36
CA ILE A 35 19.31 -8.64 7.77
C ILE A 35 19.65 -7.99 9.14
N PHE A 36 19.44 -6.67 9.25
CA PHE A 36 19.91 -5.89 10.40
C PHE A 36 18.91 -5.86 11.55
N GLY A 37 17.61 -5.84 11.24
CA GLY A 37 16.56 -5.74 12.26
C GLY A 37 16.13 -7.08 12.83
N LYS A 38 15.97 -8.09 11.97
CA LYS A 38 15.44 -9.42 12.35
C LYS A 38 16.49 -10.53 12.32
N GLN A 39 17.71 -10.24 11.90
CA GLN A 39 18.81 -11.22 11.79
C GLN A 39 18.43 -12.48 10.98
N LEU A 40 17.63 -12.29 9.95
CA LEU A 40 17.24 -13.36 9.04
C LEU A 40 18.45 -13.83 8.21
N SER A 41 18.39 -15.07 7.74
CA SER A 41 19.37 -15.53 6.75
C SER A 41 19.29 -14.69 5.48
N VAL A 42 20.40 -14.51 4.79
CA VAL A 42 20.48 -13.74 3.52
C VAL A 42 19.44 -14.24 2.52
N GLU A 43 19.24 -15.56 2.44
CA GLU A 43 18.26 -16.18 1.56
C GLU A 43 16.83 -15.76 1.89
N ASN A 44 16.43 -15.78 3.16
CA ASN A 44 15.09 -15.38 3.59
C ASN A 44 14.88 -13.87 3.39
N ALA A 45 15.86 -13.04 3.74
CA ALA A 45 15.79 -11.60 3.54
C ALA A 45 15.67 -11.25 2.05
N LEU A 46 16.44 -11.93 1.18
CA LEU A 46 16.36 -11.75 -0.27
C LEU A 46 15.00 -12.18 -0.82
N ARG A 47 14.48 -13.33 -0.37
CA ARG A 47 13.16 -13.81 -0.76
C ARG A 47 12.07 -12.80 -0.42
N ASN A 48 12.07 -12.25 0.80
CA ASN A 48 11.10 -11.26 1.25
C ASN A 48 11.21 -9.96 0.42
N ALA A 49 12.42 -9.51 0.13
CA ALA A 49 12.67 -8.35 -0.71
C ALA A 49 12.17 -8.53 -2.14
N VAL A 50 12.41 -9.70 -2.75
CA VAL A 50 11.92 -10.02 -4.09
C VAL A 50 10.39 -10.08 -4.13
N MET A 51 9.77 -10.72 -3.15
CA MET A 51 8.30 -10.76 -3.04
C MET A 51 7.71 -9.38 -2.89
N THR A 52 8.34 -8.53 -2.09
CA THR A 52 7.94 -7.12 -1.92
C THR A 52 8.08 -6.33 -3.23
N ALA A 53 9.21 -6.49 -3.93
CA ALA A 53 9.43 -5.84 -5.22
C ALA A 53 8.37 -6.23 -6.25
N MET A 54 8.06 -7.54 -6.34
CA MET A 54 7.02 -8.05 -7.24
C MET A 54 5.64 -7.50 -6.86
N GLY A 55 5.30 -7.51 -5.57
CA GLY A 55 4.02 -6.99 -5.08
C GLY A 55 3.84 -5.50 -5.39
N LEU A 56 4.86 -4.68 -5.10
CA LEU A 56 4.84 -3.24 -5.39
C LEU A 56 4.80 -2.96 -6.89
N ALA A 57 5.52 -3.73 -7.71
CA ALA A 57 5.48 -3.59 -9.16
C ALA A 57 4.09 -3.94 -9.74
N VAL A 58 3.45 -4.98 -9.24
CA VAL A 58 2.07 -5.34 -9.63
C VAL A 58 1.10 -4.25 -9.21
N ALA A 59 1.19 -3.75 -7.97
CA ALA A 59 0.33 -2.68 -7.48
C ALA A 59 0.51 -1.38 -8.30
N GLY A 60 1.75 -1.01 -8.64
CA GLY A 60 2.07 0.12 -9.50
C GLY A 60 1.54 -0.06 -10.92
N PHE A 61 1.64 -1.27 -11.49
CA PHE A 61 1.06 -1.56 -12.80
C PHE A 61 -0.46 -1.37 -12.82
N PHE A 62 -1.16 -1.84 -11.78
CA PHE A 62 -2.60 -1.63 -11.64
C PHE A 62 -2.96 -0.16 -11.45
N LEU A 63 -2.20 0.57 -10.62
CA LEU A 63 -2.37 2.03 -10.46
C LEU A 63 -2.30 2.75 -11.82
N ARG A 64 -1.31 2.40 -12.63
CA ARG A 64 -1.14 2.99 -13.98
C ARG A 64 -2.29 2.63 -14.91
N ARG A 65 -2.75 1.39 -14.87
CA ARG A 65 -3.89 0.96 -15.68
C ARG A 65 -5.15 1.75 -15.35
N GLU A 66 -5.45 1.91 -14.06
CA GLU A 66 -6.61 2.67 -13.60
C GLU A 66 -6.52 4.16 -13.97
N GLN A 67 -5.30 4.72 -13.97
CA GLN A 67 -5.07 6.08 -14.45
C GLN A 67 -5.34 6.22 -15.95
N LEU A 68 -4.90 5.27 -16.76
CA LEU A 68 -5.14 5.28 -18.21
C LEU A 68 -6.63 5.09 -18.55
N ASP A 69 -7.36 4.32 -17.75
CA ASP A 69 -8.80 4.07 -17.94
C ASP A 69 -9.68 5.25 -17.41
N SER A 70 -9.07 6.38 -17.01
CA SER A 70 -9.73 7.60 -16.48
C SER A 70 -10.62 7.34 -15.25
N GLN A 71 -10.39 6.27 -14.54
CA GLN A 71 -11.13 5.94 -13.31
C GLN A 71 -10.55 6.61 -12.06
N LEU A 72 -9.35 7.17 -12.18
CA LEU A 72 -8.71 7.97 -11.15
C LEU A 72 -8.62 9.40 -11.67
N ASP A 73 -9.52 10.25 -11.20
CA ASP A 73 -9.49 11.71 -11.44
C ASP A 73 -8.35 12.37 -10.65
N TYR A 74 -7.10 12.04 -10.99
CA TYR A 74 -5.95 12.81 -10.54
C TYR A 74 -5.80 14.06 -11.42
N ASP A 75 -6.83 14.90 -11.41
CA ASP A 75 -6.87 16.15 -12.21
C ASP A 75 -5.83 17.18 -11.72
N ASN A 76 -5.00 16.81 -10.72
CA ASN A 76 -4.03 17.74 -10.14
C ASN A 76 -2.80 16.97 -9.61
N ASP A 77 -1.60 17.42 -9.95
CA ASP A 77 -0.31 16.89 -9.46
C ASP A 77 -0.25 16.79 -7.92
N GLU A 78 -1.00 17.64 -7.21
CA GLU A 78 -1.11 17.59 -5.76
C GLU A 78 -1.76 16.31 -5.22
N HIS A 79 -2.75 15.75 -5.92
CA HIS A 79 -3.43 14.52 -5.49
C HIS A 79 -2.52 13.32 -5.63
N LEU A 80 -1.76 13.24 -6.71
CA LEU A 80 -0.76 12.20 -6.92
C LEU A 80 0.34 12.24 -5.85
N MET A 81 0.83 13.43 -5.53
CA MET A 81 1.86 13.60 -4.49
C MET A 81 1.34 13.17 -3.11
N ARG A 82 0.10 13.53 -2.76
CA ARG A 82 -0.54 13.08 -1.51
C ARG A 82 -0.69 11.56 -1.45
N PHE A 83 -1.06 10.93 -2.56
CA PHE A 83 -1.13 9.48 -2.65
C PHE A 83 0.23 8.83 -2.39
N TRP A 84 1.30 9.29 -3.03
CA TRP A 84 2.64 8.76 -2.81
C TRP A 84 3.14 8.98 -1.37
N ILE A 85 2.82 10.12 -0.75
CA ILE A 85 3.11 10.37 0.67
C ILE A 85 2.36 9.34 1.55
N ALA A 86 1.10 9.05 1.26
CA ALA A 86 0.34 8.03 1.97
C ALA A 86 0.96 6.63 1.79
N VAL A 87 1.34 6.26 0.56
CA VAL A 87 2.02 4.98 0.26
C VAL A 87 3.31 4.84 1.06
N TRP A 88 4.17 5.88 1.07
CA TRP A 88 5.42 5.86 1.83
C TRP A 88 5.20 5.80 3.34
N SER A 89 4.22 6.55 3.85
CA SER A 89 3.84 6.51 5.27
C SER A 89 3.36 5.12 5.68
N CYS A 90 2.53 4.49 4.86
CA CYS A 90 2.04 3.13 5.08
C CYS A 90 3.15 2.06 4.97
N LEU A 91 4.12 2.25 4.06
CA LEU A 91 5.30 1.38 3.96
C LEU A 91 6.15 1.45 5.25
N LEU A 92 6.44 2.66 5.73
CA LEU A 92 7.18 2.85 6.98
C LEU A 92 6.42 2.26 8.18
N LEU A 93 5.12 2.47 8.25
CA LEU A 93 4.25 1.89 9.26
C LEU A 93 4.28 0.36 9.22
N SER A 94 4.24 -0.24 8.02
CA SER A 94 4.34 -1.68 7.82
C SER A 94 5.65 -2.24 8.36
N LEU A 95 6.77 -1.59 8.08
CA LEU A 95 8.07 -1.96 8.64
C LEU A 95 8.10 -1.81 10.16
N ALA A 96 7.52 -0.76 10.73
CA ALA A 96 7.42 -0.57 12.17
C ALA A 96 6.55 -1.65 12.84
N CYS A 97 5.48 -2.10 12.18
CA CYS A 97 4.60 -3.16 12.68
C CYS A 97 5.32 -4.49 12.91
N THR A 98 6.44 -4.74 12.21
CA THR A 98 7.22 -5.97 12.42
C THR A 98 7.83 -6.07 13.82
N PHE A 99 7.94 -4.94 14.54
CA PHE A 99 8.42 -4.89 15.93
C PHE A 99 7.29 -4.87 16.95
N LEU A 100 6.06 -4.64 16.52
CA LEU A 100 4.90 -4.57 17.41
C LEU A 100 4.25 -5.96 17.59
N PRO A 101 3.62 -6.21 18.74
CA PRO A 101 2.78 -7.39 18.89
C PRO A 101 1.63 -7.33 17.90
N VAL A 102 1.26 -8.48 17.36
CA VAL A 102 0.30 -8.60 16.24
C VAL A 102 -1.04 -7.94 16.54
N GLY A 103 -1.54 -8.00 17.79
CA GLY A 103 -2.79 -7.34 18.18
C GLY A 103 -2.75 -5.81 18.14
N GLY A 104 -1.57 -5.21 17.98
CA GLY A 104 -1.39 -3.76 17.87
C GLY A 104 -1.19 -3.25 16.43
N TRP A 105 -1.40 -4.09 15.42
CA TRP A 105 -1.16 -3.70 14.03
C TRP A 105 -2.29 -2.83 13.46
N PRO A 106 -2.02 -1.59 13.03
CA PRO A 106 -3.04 -0.68 12.52
C PRO A 106 -3.31 -0.88 11.02
N PHE A 107 -3.48 -2.12 10.55
CA PHE A 107 -3.68 -2.37 9.11
C PHE A 107 -5.09 -2.03 8.61
N LEU A 108 -6.12 -2.06 9.45
CA LEU A 108 -7.47 -1.65 9.03
C LEU A 108 -7.50 -0.21 8.52
N PRO A 109 -6.95 0.80 9.26
CA PRO A 109 -6.79 2.15 8.73
C PRO A 109 -5.98 2.22 7.44
N VAL A 110 -4.95 1.39 7.26
CA VAL A 110 -4.15 1.37 6.03
C VAL A 110 -5.00 1.00 4.81
N PHE A 111 -5.84 -0.05 4.92
CA PHE A 111 -6.75 -0.43 3.85
C PHE A 111 -7.73 0.69 3.49
N VAL A 112 -8.31 1.34 4.50
CA VAL A 112 -9.25 2.44 4.30
C VAL A 112 -8.58 3.66 3.68
N VAL A 113 -7.46 4.11 4.25
CA VAL A 113 -6.74 5.31 3.78
C VAL A 113 -6.30 5.15 2.33
N LEU A 114 -5.65 4.03 1.98
CA LEU A 114 -5.19 3.83 0.62
C LEU A 114 -6.33 3.68 -0.38
N SER A 115 -7.47 3.11 0.03
CA SER A 115 -8.67 3.04 -0.82
C SER A 115 -9.36 4.40 -1.01
N LEU A 116 -9.24 5.32 -0.03
CA LEU A 116 -9.75 6.69 -0.14
C LEU A 116 -8.87 7.58 -1.02
N PHE A 117 -7.54 7.38 -0.97
CA PHE A 117 -6.59 8.17 -1.78
C PHE A 117 -6.43 7.64 -3.21
N SER A 118 -6.92 6.45 -3.52
CA SER A 118 -6.91 5.89 -4.86
C SER A 118 -8.32 5.42 -5.25
N ASN A 119 -8.45 4.17 -5.64
CA ASN A 119 -9.71 3.48 -5.74
C ASN A 119 -9.64 2.16 -4.96
N LEU A 120 -10.79 1.50 -4.78
CA LEU A 120 -10.86 0.27 -3.97
C LEU A 120 -9.85 -0.81 -4.41
N PRO A 121 -9.74 -1.19 -5.71
CA PRO A 121 -8.81 -2.24 -6.11
C PRO A 121 -7.34 -1.87 -5.89
N VAL A 122 -6.94 -0.64 -6.21
CA VAL A 122 -5.56 -0.17 -6.01
C VAL A 122 -5.22 -0.09 -4.51
N GLY A 123 -6.13 0.47 -3.71
CA GLY A 123 -5.96 0.55 -2.26
C GLY A 123 -5.82 -0.83 -1.61
N ILE A 124 -6.64 -1.81 -2.00
CA ILE A 124 -6.53 -3.19 -1.52
C ILE A 124 -5.19 -3.81 -1.93
N LEU A 125 -4.72 -3.60 -3.17
CA LEU A 125 -3.46 -4.17 -3.64
C LEU A 125 -2.27 -3.65 -2.84
N PHE A 126 -2.11 -2.33 -2.70
CA PHE A 126 -1.03 -1.75 -1.91
C PHE A 126 -1.08 -2.18 -0.45
N SER A 127 -2.27 -2.15 0.17
CA SER A 127 -2.46 -2.57 1.55
C SER A 127 -2.12 -4.04 1.77
N SER A 128 -2.44 -4.90 0.79
CA SER A 128 -2.09 -6.33 0.83
C SER A 128 -0.59 -6.55 0.80
N VAL A 129 0.15 -5.79 -0.02
CA VAL A 129 1.62 -5.85 -0.07
C VAL A 129 2.21 -5.39 1.26
N PHE A 130 1.70 -4.31 1.86
CA PHE A 130 2.19 -3.82 3.15
C PHE A 130 1.89 -4.80 4.29
N LEU A 131 0.71 -5.39 4.31
CA LEU A 131 0.36 -6.44 5.26
C LEU A 131 1.24 -7.68 5.06
N MET A 132 1.58 -8.05 3.81
CA MET A 132 2.49 -9.14 3.50
C MET A 132 3.89 -8.87 4.06
N ILE A 133 4.43 -7.66 3.89
CA ILE A 133 5.72 -7.26 4.45
C ILE A 133 5.73 -7.47 5.97
N ALA A 134 4.73 -6.93 6.68
CA ALA A 134 4.64 -7.06 8.13
C ALA A 134 4.52 -8.53 8.57
N SER A 135 3.74 -9.34 7.86
CA SER A 135 3.49 -10.74 8.19
C SER A 135 4.71 -11.64 7.97
N PHE A 136 5.45 -11.43 6.89
CA PHE A 136 6.65 -12.22 6.58
C PHE A 136 7.83 -11.84 7.48
N GLU A 137 8.07 -10.55 7.64
CA GLU A 137 9.12 -10.05 8.53
C GLU A 137 8.79 -10.32 10.01
N GLY A 138 7.51 -10.25 10.39
CA GLY A 138 7.02 -10.60 11.73
C GLY A 138 6.91 -12.09 12.00
N GLN A 139 7.13 -12.98 11.01
CA GLN A 139 6.96 -14.44 11.10
C GLN A 139 5.54 -14.87 11.56
N THR A 140 4.53 -14.09 11.20
CA THR A 140 3.14 -14.26 11.65
C THR A 140 2.18 -14.54 10.48
N GLN A 141 2.58 -15.44 9.60
CA GLN A 141 1.85 -15.73 8.35
C GLN A 141 0.37 -16.12 8.55
N GLY A 142 0.05 -16.82 9.64
CA GLY A 142 -1.33 -17.22 9.93
C GLY A 142 -2.29 -16.05 10.17
N ILE A 143 -1.76 -14.89 10.55
CA ILE A 143 -2.54 -13.70 10.87
C ILE A 143 -2.78 -12.83 9.65
N PHE A 144 -1.99 -13.03 8.59
CA PHE A 144 -2.16 -12.34 7.32
C PHE A 144 -3.62 -12.41 6.82
N PHE A 145 -4.19 -13.60 6.77
CA PHE A 145 -5.55 -13.80 6.26
C PHE A 145 -6.61 -13.08 7.09
N LEU A 146 -6.45 -13.05 8.41
CA LEU A 146 -7.39 -12.35 9.28
C LEU A 146 -7.39 -10.85 9.00
N TYR A 147 -6.24 -10.21 8.98
CA TYR A 147 -6.13 -8.78 8.67
C TYR A 147 -6.51 -8.48 7.22
N PHE A 148 -6.20 -9.37 6.28
CA PHE A 148 -6.55 -9.21 4.88
C PHE A 148 -8.07 -9.18 4.67
N ILE A 149 -8.78 -10.18 5.20
CA ILE A 149 -10.25 -10.25 5.08
C ILE A 149 -10.90 -9.07 5.80
N SER A 150 -10.46 -8.77 7.03
CA SER A 150 -10.99 -7.64 7.81
C SER A 150 -10.71 -6.30 7.13
N GLY A 151 -9.53 -6.15 6.52
CA GLY A 151 -9.13 -4.95 5.79
C GLY A 151 -9.97 -4.71 4.53
N ILE A 152 -10.21 -5.76 3.73
CA ILE A 152 -11.12 -5.67 2.56
C ILE A 152 -12.53 -5.29 3.02
N PHE A 153 -13.03 -5.94 4.06
CA PHE A 153 -14.35 -5.65 4.60
C PHE A 153 -14.44 -4.20 5.07
N ALA A 154 -13.44 -3.70 5.79
CA ALA A 154 -13.37 -2.32 6.23
C ALA A 154 -13.36 -1.35 5.04
N ALA A 155 -12.53 -1.58 4.01
CA ALA A 155 -12.44 -0.74 2.82
C ALA A 155 -13.77 -0.69 2.05
N CYS A 156 -14.44 -1.85 1.86
CA CYS A 156 -15.74 -1.94 1.20
C CYS A 156 -16.83 -1.21 2.00
N LEU A 157 -16.86 -1.38 3.32
CA LEU A 157 -17.81 -0.68 4.18
C LEU A 157 -17.64 0.83 4.10
N PHE A 158 -16.39 1.30 4.16
CA PHE A 158 -16.10 2.73 4.10
C PHE A 158 -16.55 3.35 2.78
N GLN A 159 -16.27 2.72 1.66
CA GLN A 159 -16.68 3.20 0.34
C GLN A 159 -18.19 3.26 0.19
N HIS A 160 -18.92 2.33 0.81
CA HIS A 160 -20.37 2.33 0.77
C HIS A 160 -21.01 3.38 1.70
N LEU A 161 -20.37 3.68 2.83
CA LEU A 161 -20.88 4.59 3.86
C LEU A 161 -20.46 6.05 3.64
N GLU A 162 -19.43 6.32 2.80
CA GLU A 162 -19.04 7.68 2.43
C GLU A 162 -20.18 8.45 1.74
N GLN A 163 -21.14 7.73 1.15
CA GLN A 163 -22.34 8.31 0.54
C GLN A 163 -23.46 8.65 1.54
N GLU A 164 -23.46 8.10 2.76
CA GLU A 164 -24.62 8.23 3.66
C GLU A 164 -24.33 8.64 5.11
N PHE A 165 -23.08 8.50 5.66
CA PHE A 165 -22.85 8.74 7.10
C PHE A 165 -21.49 9.37 7.43
N ALA A 166 -21.48 10.14 8.53
CA ALA A 166 -20.27 10.74 9.09
C ALA A 166 -19.22 9.69 9.49
N ILE A 167 -17.97 9.96 9.14
CA ILE A 167 -16.76 9.11 9.20
C ILE A 167 -16.53 8.39 10.57
N GLY A 168 -17.18 8.78 11.64
CA GLY A 168 -16.94 8.24 12.99
C GLY A 168 -17.42 6.81 13.22
N ILE A 169 -18.54 6.42 12.64
CA ILE A 169 -19.19 5.12 12.92
C ILE A 169 -18.45 3.94 12.29
N PRO A 170 -17.97 4.02 11.04
CA PRO A 170 -17.20 2.93 10.41
C PRO A 170 -15.84 2.71 11.06
N LEU A 171 -15.19 3.76 11.52
CA LEU A 171 -13.91 3.68 12.22
C LEU A 171 -14.06 2.95 13.55
N PHE A 172 -15.16 3.18 14.24
CA PHE A 172 -15.49 2.51 15.50
C PHE A 172 -15.83 1.02 15.29
N LEU A 173 -16.60 0.69 14.25
CA LEU A 173 -16.95 -0.69 13.88
C LEU A 173 -15.71 -1.50 13.43
N SER A 174 -14.81 -0.90 12.66
CA SER A 174 -13.59 -1.58 12.23
C SER A 174 -12.64 -1.86 13.39
N LEU A 175 -12.57 -0.97 14.38
CA LEU A 175 -11.83 -1.19 15.62
C LEU A 175 -12.47 -2.31 16.48
N PHE A 176 -13.79 -2.41 16.49
CA PHE A 176 -14.51 -3.43 17.26
C PHE A 176 -14.34 -4.85 16.71
N CYS A 177 -14.15 -5.00 15.39
CA CYS A 177 -13.86 -6.30 14.76
C CYS A 177 -12.44 -6.81 15.07
N LEU A 178 -11.58 -6.00 15.65
CA LEU A 178 -10.17 -6.32 15.91
C LEU A 178 -9.93 -6.79 17.36
N PHE A 179 -10.91 -6.64 18.24
CA PHE A 179 -10.92 -7.08 19.63
C PHE A 179 -11.90 -8.23 19.83
#